data_fb946b538c9ab11370884aa8572e54bf
#
_entry.id   fb946b538c9ab11370884aa8572e54bf
#
_cell.length_a   1.000
_cell.length_b   1.000
_cell.length_c   1.000
_cell.angle_alpha   90.00
_cell.angle_beta   90.00
_cell.angle_gamma   90.00
#
_symmetry.space_group_name_H-M   'P 1'
#
loop_
_entity.id
_entity.type
_entity.pdbx_description
1 polymer ?
#
loop_
_entity_poly.entity_id
_entity_poly.type
_entity_poly.pdbx_seq_one_letter_code
_entity_poly.pdbx_strand_id
1 'polypeptide(L)'
;MSQTTVRWLALITAALATPGALAEEQPIKIGALLAVTGPAAFLGGPEANTLQMLVDETNARGGIRGRKVQLLVKDTGASPEKAISFAKQLIEEERVFAIIGPATSGETMAVKAIAEEAKTLLLSCAAAEVIVQPVAPHVFKTAQKDSHAAIKIFQQMQKMKITRIGVLTSNTGFGKAGKEQIEKLAPQYGIQIAASEIYDKAATDLTAEVTKMKAAKVDAILNWSIEPAQAIAIKNIRQLGLTIPIFQSHGFGNVAYATAAGAAAEGVLFPAGRLHVADQLAAGHPQRAVLVSYRTAYESRFKEDASGFGGYAHDAFLILKNAIEKTGGTDPEKVRAAIETTKGLVGASGTFNFSPVDHNGLDLDAFEMLTVKNGHFTPLAR
;
A
#
# COMPACT_ATOMS: atom_id res chain seq x y z
N MET A 1 -100.73 3.93 5.55
CA MET A 1 -99.65 4.82 5.99
C MET A 1 -98.42 3.94 6.21
N SER A 2 -97.52 3.92 5.20
CA SER A 2 -96.33 3.08 5.13
C SER A 2 -95.10 3.97 5.36
N GLN A 3 -94.33 3.71 6.39
CA GLN A 3 -93.05 4.41 6.64
C GLN A 3 -91.94 3.59 6.01
N THR A 4 -91.26 4.20 5.05
CA THR A 4 -90.11 3.63 4.36
C THR A 4 -88.81 4.11 5.11
N THR A 5 -88.11 3.19 5.74
CA THR A 5 -86.86 3.44 6.44
C THR A 5 -85.71 3.34 5.45
N VAL A 6 -85.00 4.42 5.13
CA VAL A 6 -83.78 4.49 4.31
C VAL A 6 -82.60 4.18 5.20
N ARG A 7 -81.90 3.05 4.95
CA ARG A 7 -80.61 2.69 5.57
C ARG A 7 -79.48 3.26 4.77
N TRP A 8 -78.69 4.19 5.38
CA TRP A 8 -77.42 4.64 4.82
C TRP A 8 -76.33 3.63 5.12
N LEU A 9 -75.72 3.03 4.04
CA LEU A 9 -74.51 2.22 4.13
C LEU A 9 -73.31 3.17 4.08
N ALA A 10 -72.58 3.32 5.19
CA ALA A 10 -71.27 4.02 5.19
C ALA A 10 -70.20 3.07 4.66
N LEU A 11 -69.70 3.33 3.44
CA LEU A 11 -68.47 2.68 2.95
C LEU A 11 -67.26 3.26 3.68
N ILE A 12 -66.63 2.45 4.52
CA ILE A 12 -65.31 2.76 5.09
C ILE A 12 -64.26 2.29 4.07
N THR A 13 -63.70 3.21 3.30
CA THR A 13 -62.50 2.98 2.47
C THR A 13 -61.28 2.92 3.34
N ALA A 14 -60.80 1.72 3.67
CA ALA A 14 -59.51 1.49 4.29
C ALA A 14 -58.42 1.81 3.26
N ALA A 15 -57.74 2.95 3.44
CA ALA A 15 -56.53 3.27 2.69
C ALA A 15 -55.41 2.31 3.14
N LEU A 16 -55.10 1.32 2.33
CA LEU A 16 -53.91 0.51 2.44
C LEU A 16 -52.68 1.42 2.18
N ALA A 17 -52.04 1.87 3.25
CA ALA A 17 -50.72 2.51 3.15
C ALA A 17 -49.73 1.42 2.69
N THR A 18 -49.38 1.44 1.39
CA THR A 18 -48.27 0.69 0.88
C THR A 18 -47.01 1.19 1.63
N PRO A 19 -46.24 0.30 2.31
CA PRO A 19 -44.95 0.71 2.83
C PRO A 19 -44.12 1.22 1.66
N GLY A 20 -43.77 2.50 1.67
CA GLY A 20 -42.88 3.10 0.68
C GLY A 20 -41.62 2.26 0.62
N ALA A 21 -41.36 1.65 -0.55
CA ALA A 21 -40.08 1.02 -0.81
C ALA A 21 -39.03 2.11 -0.57
N LEU A 22 -38.25 1.98 0.49
CA LEU A 22 -37.07 2.81 0.72
C LEU A 22 -36.24 2.65 -0.55
N ALA A 23 -36.11 3.70 -1.34
CA ALA A 23 -35.25 3.69 -2.51
C ALA A 23 -33.87 3.23 -2.02
N GLU A 24 -33.39 2.10 -2.52
CA GLU A 24 -32.07 1.59 -2.16
C GLU A 24 -31.06 2.65 -2.56
N GLU A 25 -30.34 3.20 -1.56
CA GLU A 25 -29.35 4.23 -1.82
C GLU A 25 -28.30 3.69 -2.80
N GLN A 26 -27.95 4.48 -3.81
CA GLN A 26 -26.94 4.11 -4.81
C GLN A 26 -25.65 3.62 -4.12
N PRO A 27 -25.03 2.55 -4.61
CA PRO A 27 -23.83 2.01 -4.00
C PRO A 27 -22.69 3.03 -4.03
N ILE A 28 -21.78 2.90 -3.08
CA ILE A 28 -20.54 3.69 -3.08
C ILE A 28 -19.57 2.99 -4.03
N LYS A 29 -19.35 3.58 -5.20
CA LYS A 29 -18.37 3.05 -6.17
C LYS A 29 -16.97 3.44 -5.79
N ILE A 30 -16.08 2.45 -5.61
CA ILE A 30 -14.65 2.62 -5.37
C ILE A 30 -13.90 1.96 -6.52
N GLY A 31 -13.08 2.74 -7.22
CA GLY A 31 -12.15 2.21 -8.21
C GLY A 31 -10.89 1.66 -7.53
N ALA A 32 -10.27 0.66 -8.14
CA ALA A 32 -8.95 0.19 -7.74
C ALA A 32 -8.06 0.04 -8.97
N LEU A 33 -6.90 0.72 -8.94
CA LEU A 33 -5.87 0.63 -9.98
C LEU A 33 -4.71 -0.21 -9.45
N LEU A 34 -4.63 -1.47 -9.83
CA LEU A 34 -3.69 -2.41 -9.22
C LEU A 34 -2.95 -3.22 -10.29
N ALA A 35 -1.69 -3.50 -10.04
CA ALA A 35 -0.88 -4.36 -10.89
C ALA A 35 -1.10 -5.84 -10.52
N VAL A 36 -2.29 -6.36 -10.82
CA VAL A 36 -2.67 -7.75 -10.45
C VAL A 36 -1.86 -8.77 -11.24
N THR A 37 -1.51 -8.43 -12.48
CA THR A 37 -0.61 -9.22 -13.33
C THR A 37 0.69 -8.49 -13.63
N GLY A 38 1.64 -9.17 -14.30
CA GLY A 38 2.90 -8.57 -14.73
C GLY A 38 3.98 -8.49 -13.63
N PRO A 39 4.99 -7.63 -13.83
CA PRO A 39 6.20 -7.62 -12.99
C PRO A 39 5.96 -7.17 -11.54
N ALA A 40 4.84 -6.49 -11.25
CA ALA A 40 4.46 -6.05 -9.91
C ALA A 40 3.28 -6.84 -9.33
N ALA A 41 3.01 -8.05 -9.83
CA ALA A 41 1.91 -8.89 -9.34
C ALA A 41 2.06 -9.26 -7.84
N PHE A 42 3.29 -9.32 -7.32
CA PHE A 42 3.55 -9.54 -5.89
C PHE A 42 3.04 -8.41 -4.99
N LEU A 43 2.73 -7.24 -5.56
CA LEU A 43 2.09 -6.10 -4.90
C LEU A 43 0.59 -6.13 -5.14
N GLY A 44 0.19 -5.98 -6.40
CA GLY A 44 -1.19 -5.74 -6.77
C GLY A 44 -2.13 -6.93 -6.54
N GLY A 45 -1.63 -8.17 -6.59
CA GLY A 45 -2.42 -9.36 -6.28
C GLY A 45 -2.93 -9.34 -4.82
N PRO A 46 -2.05 -9.28 -3.81
CA PRO A 46 -2.45 -9.13 -2.42
C PRO A 46 -3.31 -7.89 -2.12
N GLU A 47 -3.07 -6.77 -2.80
CA GLU A 47 -3.89 -5.56 -2.67
C GLU A 47 -5.33 -5.79 -3.16
N ALA A 48 -5.50 -6.41 -4.34
CA ALA A 48 -6.81 -6.72 -4.91
C ALA A 48 -7.59 -7.72 -4.03
N ASN A 49 -6.93 -8.79 -3.60
CA ASN A 49 -7.50 -9.78 -2.69
C ASN A 49 -7.97 -9.12 -1.39
N THR A 50 -7.16 -8.26 -0.80
CA THR A 50 -7.50 -7.53 0.43
C THR A 50 -8.72 -6.64 0.24
N LEU A 51 -8.77 -5.85 -0.83
CA LEU A 51 -9.92 -4.98 -1.10
C LEU A 51 -11.20 -5.79 -1.31
N GLN A 52 -11.14 -6.88 -2.07
CA GLN A 52 -12.29 -7.75 -2.29
C GLN A 52 -12.79 -8.34 -0.96
N MET A 53 -11.88 -8.82 -0.10
CA MET A 53 -12.22 -9.34 1.22
C MET A 53 -12.93 -8.29 2.09
N LEU A 54 -12.37 -7.10 2.19
CA LEU A 54 -12.90 -6.02 3.03
C LEU A 54 -14.24 -5.49 2.52
N VAL A 55 -14.42 -5.40 1.21
CA VAL A 55 -15.69 -4.99 0.60
C VAL A 55 -16.77 -6.03 0.86
N ASP A 56 -16.47 -7.32 0.68
CA ASP A 56 -17.43 -8.41 0.94
C ASP A 56 -17.86 -8.41 2.41
N GLU A 57 -16.90 -8.29 3.35
CA GLU A 57 -17.19 -8.20 4.78
C GLU A 57 -18.02 -6.96 5.14
N THR A 58 -17.68 -5.80 4.56
CA THR A 58 -18.41 -4.56 4.78
C THR A 58 -19.84 -4.68 4.28
N ASN A 59 -20.02 -5.25 3.09
CA ASN A 59 -21.32 -5.45 2.49
C ASN A 59 -22.17 -6.48 3.25
N ALA A 60 -21.55 -7.53 3.77
CA ALA A 60 -22.24 -8.51 4.62
C ALA A 60 -22.78 -7.89 5.91
N ARG A 61 -22.11 -6.86 6.43
CA ARG A 61 -22.53 -6.08 7.62
C ARG A 61 -23.48 -4.91 7.32
N GLY A 62 -24.02 -4.83 6.09
CA GLY A 62 -24.96 -3.77 5.68
C GLY A 62 -24.34 -2.59 4.92
N GLY A 63 -23.05 -2.66 4.56
CA GLY A 63 -22.36 -1.61 3.81
C GLY A 63 -21.83 -0.49 4.72
N ILE A 64 -21.50 0.65 4.11
CA ILE A 64 -21.09 1.87 4.82
C ILE A 64 -22.32 2.76 4.97
N ARG A 65 -22.78 2.97 6.20
CA ARG A 65 -24.01 3.75 6.51
C ARG A 65 -25.26 3.26 5.73
N GLY A 66 -25.41 1.94 5.58
CA GLY A 66 -26.53 1.34 4.85
C GLY A 66 -26.33 1.20 3.34
N ARG A 67 -25.31 1.84 2.76
CA ARG A 67 -25.00 1.78 1.33
C ARG A 67 -23.98 0.68 1.05
N LYS A 68 -24.28 -0.18 0.07
CA LYS A 68 -23.31 -1.19 -0.41
C LYS A 68 -22.11 -0.52 -1.06
N VAL A 69 -20.95 -1.15 -0.95
CA VAL A 69 -19.74 -0.76 -1.67
C VAL A 69 -19.65 -1.58 -2.96
N GLN A 70 -19.43 -0.91 -4.08
CA GLN A 70 -19.11 -1.53 -5.37
C GLN A 70 -17.65 -1.29 -5.68
N LEU A 71 -16.86 -2.36 -5.71
CA LEU A 71 -15.43 -2.31 -6.06
C LEU A 71 -15.24 -2.56 -7.56
N LEU A 72 -14.52 -1.66 -8.24
CA LEU A 72 -14.20 -1.75 -9.66
C LEU A 72 -12.68 -1.87 -9.82
N VAL A 73 -12.18 -3.11 -9.92
CA VAL A 73 -10.75 -3.38 -10.05
C VAL A 73 -10.34 -3.31 -11.54
N LYS A 74 -9.27 -2.55 -11.82
CA LYS A 74 -8.62 -2.46 -13.12
C LYS A 74 -7.18 -2.95 -13.00
N ASP A 75 -6.84 -4.01 -13.74
CA ASP A 75 -5.49 -4.56 -13.78
C ASP A 75 -4.60 -3.74 -14.71
N THR A 76 -3.71 -2.97 -14.13
CA THR A 76 -2.78 -2.11 -14.86
C THR A 76 -1.54 -2.84 -15.40
N GLY A 77 -1.21 -4.00 -14.83
CA GLY A 77 0.01 -4.75 -15.17
C GLY A 77 1.30 -3.96 -14.93
N ALA A 78 1.29 -2.98 -14.01
CA ALA A 78 2.38 -2.03 -13.75
C ALA A 78 2.74 -1.14 -14.96
N SER A 79 1.75 -0.83 -15.84
CA SER A 79 1.91 0.11 -16.95
C SER A 79 1.31 1.47 -16.61
N PRO A 80 2.11 2.55 -16.60
CA PRO A 80 1.61 3.91 -16.42
C PRO A 80 0.55 4.30 -17.47
N GLU A 81 0.69 3.85 -18.72
CA GLU A 81 -0.24 4.15 -19.81
C GLU A 81 -1.62 3.51 -19.56
N LYS A 82 -1.65 2.24 -19.11
CA LYS A 82 -2.89 1.59 -18.71
C LYS A 82 -3.49 2.27 -17.49
N ALA A 83 -2.68 2.64 -16.50
CA ALA A 83 -3.14 3.35 -15.32
C ALA A 83 -3.82 4.67 -15.69
N ILE A 84 -3.27 5.47 -16.60
CA ILE A 84 -3.88 6.69 -17.14
C ILE A 84 -5.23 6.39 -17.79
N SER A 85 -5.29 5.40 -18.71
CA SER A 85 -6.52 5.05 -19.41
C SER A 85 -7.62 4.60 -18.44
N PHE A 86 -7.28 3.72 -17.50
CA PHE A 86 -8.23 3.21 -16.51
C PHE A 86 -8.64 4.25 -15.47
N ALA A 87 -7.74 5.18 -15.09
CA ALA A 87 -8.10 6.28 -14.20
C ALA A 87 -9.19 7.15 -14.84
N LYS A 88 -9.02 7.53 -16.11
CA LYS A 88 -10.04 8.28 -16.85
C LYS A 88 -11.36 7.52 -16.93
N GLN A 89 -11.32 6.23 -17.26
CA GLN A 89 -12.52 5.40 -17.31
C GLN A 89 -13.25 5.36 -15.96
N LEU A 90 -12.52 5.13 -14.87
CA LEU A 90 -13.09 5.09 -13.53
C LEU A 90 -13.72 6.44 -13.11
N ILE A 91 -13.08 7.56 -13.46
CA ILE A 91 -13.52 8.90 -13.11
C ILE A 91 -14.68 9.35 -14.01
N GLU A 92 -14.50 9.31 -15.32
CA GLU A 92 -15.41 9.93 -16.28
C GLU A 92 -16.65 9.07 -16.59
N GLU A 93 -16.45 7.74 -16.78
CA GLU A 93 -17.50 6.83 -17.19
C GLU A 93 -18.18 6.18 -15.96
N GLU A 94 -17.38 5.58 -15.06
CA GLU A 94 -17.91 4.89 -13.90
C GLU A 94 -18.30 5.82 -12.77
N ARG A 95 -17.73 7.05 -12.72
CA ARG A 95 -17.97 8.07 -11.70
C ARG A 95 -17.72 7.54 -10.29
N VAL A 96 -16.56 6.92 -10.10
CA VAL A 96 -16.16 6.42 -8.79
C VAL A 96 -15.99 7.56 -7.81
N PHE A 97 -16.34 7.31 -6.54
CA PHE A 97 -16.15 8.27 -5.46
C PHE A 97 -14.67 8.46 -5.10
N ALA A 98 -13.91 7.37 -5.13
CA ALA A 98 -12.49 7.36 -4.81
C ALA A 98 -11.77 6.25 -5.59
N ILE A 99 -10.46 6.37 -5.70
CA ILE A 99 -9.56 5.34 -6.27
C ILE A 99 -8.58 4.90 -5.19
N ILE A 100 -8.48 3.59 -4.95
CA ILE A 100 -7.45 2.96 -4.14
C ILE A 100 -6.37 2.40 -5.07
N GLY A 101 -5.12 2.60 -4.72
CA GLY A 101 -3.98 2.40 -5.60
C GLY A 101 -3.57 3.71 -6.28
N PRO A 102 -2.74 3.69 -7.32
CA PRO A 102 -2.04 2.53 -7.90
C PRO A 102 -1.10 1.80 -6.93
N ALA A 103 -0.75 0.57 -7.33
CA ALA A 103 0.18 -0.27 -6.58
C ALA A 103 1.64 0.24 -6.66
N THR A 104 2.02 0.90 -7.77
CA THR A 104 3.39 1.34 -8.02
C THR A 104 3.53 2.85 -8.06
N SER A 105 4.73 3.34 -7.67
CA SER A 105 5.02 4.78 -7.65
C SER A 105 4.97 5.41 -9.04
N GLY A 106 5.44 4.70 -10.06
CA GLY A 106 5.41 5.18 -11.44
C GLY A 106 3.99 5.40 -11.96
N GLU A 107 3.09 4.45 -11.69
CA GLU A 107 1.67 4.55 -12.05
C GLU A 107 0.97 5.66 -11.26
N THR A 108 1.26 5.77 -9.96
CA THR A 108 0.67 6.83 -9.12
C THR A 108 1.04 8.21 -9.63
N MET A 109 2.31 8.42 -9.97
CA MET A 109 2.76 9.70 -10.52
C MET A 109 2.12 10.02 -11.88
N ALA A 110 1.81 9.00 -12.68
CA ALA A 110 1.14 9.18 -13.97
C ALA A 110 -0.34 9.60 -13.83
N VAL A 111 -1.02 9.17 -12.76
CA VAL A 111 -2.46 9.46 -12.56
C VAL A 111 -2.73 10.58 -11.55
N LYS A 112 -1.72 11.01 -10.78
CA LYS A 112 -1.84 12.02 -9.72
C LYS A 112 -2.55 13.30 -10.18
N ALA A 113 -2.11 13.88 -11.30
CA ALA A 113 -2.71 15.09 -11.83
C ALA A 113 -4.15 14.88 -12.30
N ILE A 114 -4.46 13.74 -12.91
CA ILE A 114 -5.80 13.40 -13.38
C ILE A 114 -6.80 13.32 -12.20
N ALA A 115 -6.40 12.66 -11.13
CA ALA A 115 -7.23 12.54 -9.93
C ALA A 115 -7.45 13.91 -9.26
N GLU A 116 -6.39 14.74 -9.20
CA GLU A 116 -6.44 16.07 -8.62
C GLU A 116 -7.36 17.02 -9.41
N GLU A 117 -7.23 17.07 -10.74
CA GLU A 117 -8.07 17.88 -11.63
C GLU A 117 -9.56 17.49 -11.53
N ALA A 118 -9.83 16.18 -11.41
CA ALA A 118 -11.17 15.66 -11.24
C ALA A 118 -11.70 15.76 -9.81
N LYS A 119 -10.89 16.20 -8.83
CA LYS A 119 -11.19 16.20 -7.40
C LYS A 119 -11.62 14.82 -6.89
N THR A 120 -11.11 13.76 -7.49
CA THR A 120 -11.34 12.39 -7.08
C THR A 120 -10.29 11.98 -6.05
N LEU A 121 -10.72 11.48 -4.90
CA LEU A 121 -9.81 11.01 -3.85
C LEU A 121 -8.96 9.85 -4.37
N LEU A 122 -7.64 9.98 -4.29
CA LEU A 122 -6.67 8.96 -4.67
C LEU A 122 -5.89 8.52 -3.42
N LEU A 123 -6.10 7.28 -2.99
CA LEU A 123 -5.38 6.68 -1.86
C LEU A 123 -4.36 5.67 -2.40
N SER A 124 -3.16 6.15 -2.72
CA SER A 124 -2.10 5.34 -3.31
C SER A 124 -1.55 4.29 -2.33
N CYS A 125 -1.32 3.08 -2.83
CA CYS A 125 -0.62 2.00 -2.12
C CYS A 125 0.91 2.06 -2.33
N ALA A 126 1.40 3.01 -3.12
CA ALA A 126 2.80 3.13 -3.48
C ALA A 126 3.61 4.00 -2.50
N ALA A 127 4.92 3.81 -2.50
CA ALA A 127 5.77 4.30 -1.42
C ALA A 127 6.49 5.64 -1.67
N ALA A 128 6.72 6.05 -2.95
CA ALA A 128 7.51 7.23 -3.25
C ALA A 128 7.00 8.50 -2.54
N GLU A 129 7.90 9.22 -1.88
CA GLU A 129 7.55 10.43 -1.12
C GLU A 129 7.00 11.55 -2.01
N VAL A 130 7.45 11.61 -3.27
CA VAL A 130 6.99 12.58 -4.27
C VAL A 130 5.49 12.47 -4.59
N ILE A 131 4.85 11.37 -4.23
CA ILE A 131 3.39 11.21 -4.35
C ILE A 131 2.66 12.26 -3.53
N VAL A 132 3.15 12.55 -2.31
CA VAL A 132 2.52 13.45 -1.35
C VAL A 132 3.40 14.66 -0.98
N GLN A 133 4.56 14.82 -1.63
CA GLN A 133 5.43 15.99 -1.48
C GLN A 133 5.85 16.52 -2.85
N PRO A 134 5.41 17.72 -3.25
CA PRO A 134 4.46 18.58 -2.50
C PRO A 134 3.07 17.96 -2.38
N VAL A 135 2.33 18.37 -1.33
CA VAL A 135 0.96 17.89 -1.10
C VAL A 135 0.06 18.29 -2.29
N ALA A 136 -0.71 17.30 -2.77
CA ALA A 136 -1.84 17.50 -3.66
C ALA A 136 -3.12 17.20 -2.85
N PRO A 137 -4.10 18.12 -2.78
CA PRO A 137 -5.24 18.03 -1.84
C PRO A 137 -6.01 16.72 -1.85
N HIS A 138 -6.22 16.10 -3.02
CA HIS A 138 -7.01 14.88 -3.13
C HIS A 138 -6.16 13.59 -3.16
N VAL A 139 -4.84 13.69 -2.96
CA VAL A 139 -3.92 12.56 -3.05
C VAL A 139 -3.32 12.22 -1.69
N PHE A 140 -3.55 11.00 -1.25
CA PHE A 140 -3.03 10.39 -0.03
C PHE A 140 -2.23 9.14 -0.36
N LYS A 141 -1.44 8.64 0.58
CA LYS A 141 -0.80 7.33 0.44
C LYS A 141 -0.73 6.58 1.77
N THR A 142 -0.70 5.25 1.70
CA THR A 142 -0.72 4.37 2.88
C THR A 142 0.59 3.62 3.11
N ALA A 143 1.42 3.45 2.08
CA ALA A 143 2.76 2.92 2.26
C ALA A 143 3.67 3.94 3.00
N GLN A 144 4.63 3.45 3.77
CA GLN A 144 5.61 4.29 4.47
C GLN A 144 6.47 5.10 3.48
N LYS A 145 7.13 6.16 3.97
CA LYS A 145 7.96 7.06 3.15
C LYS A 145 9.31 6.42 2.80
N ASP A 146 9.78 6.62 1.58
CA ASP A 146 11.12 6.22 1.12
C ASP A 146 12.22 6.79 2.02
N SER A 147 12.09 8.08 2.40
CA SER A 147 13.04 8.74 3.31
C SER A 147 13.14 8.01 4.64
N HIS A 148 12.03 7.57 5.22
CA HIS A 148 12.02 6.83 6.49
C HIS A 148 12.67 5.44 6.34
N ALA A 149 12.44 4.76 5.21
CA ALA A 149 13.11 3.50 4.92
C ALA A 149 14.62 3.67 4.80
N ALA A 150 15.08 4.69 4.05
CA ALA A 150 16.50 5.02 3.93
C ALA A 150 17.13 5.36 5.29
N ILE A 151 16.45 6.16 6.11
CA ILE A 151 16.90 6.51 7.47
C ILE A 151 17.07 5.25 8.34
N LYS A 152 16.09 4.33 8.34
CA LYS A 152 16.20 3.07 9.10
C LYS A 152 17.38 2.22 8.63
N ILE A 153 17.59 2.12 7.32
CA ILE A 153 18.73 1.40 6.74
C ILE A 153 20.05 2.05 7.18
N PHE A 154 20.19 3.37 7.07
CA PHE A 154 21.41 4.07 7.43
C PHE A 154 21.71 4.03 8.92
N GLN A 155 20.69 4.14 9.78
CA GLN A 155 20.84 3.93 11.22
C GLN A 155 21.37 2.52 11.53
N GLN A 156 20.89 1.50 10.82
CA GLN A 156 21.40 0.14 10.97
C GLN A 156 22.83 -0.01 10.44
N MET A 157 23.16 0.62 9.33
CA MET A 157 24.52 0.64 8.78
C MET A 157 25.49 1.32 9.76
N GLN A 158 25.10 2.41 10.41
CA GLN A 158 25.91 3.06 11.45
C GLN A 158 26.21 2.13 12.64
N LYS A 159 25.18 1.40 13.14
CA LYS A 159 25.38 0.38 14.20
C LYS A 159 26.38 -0.70 13.78
N MET A 160 26.40 -1.06 12.49
CA MET A 160 27.31 -2.04 11.90
C MET A 160 28.65 -1.44 11.47
N LYS A 161 28.87 -0.13 11.68
CA LYS A 161 30.08 0.61 11.28
C LYS A 161 30.35 0.56 9.76
N ILE A 162 29.29 0.48 8.96
CA ILE A 162 29.36 0.50 7.51
C ILE A 162 29.38 1.97 7.06
N THR A 163 30.38 2.33 6.26
CA THR A 163 30.56 3.72 5.79
C THR A 163 30.66 3.83 4.27
N ARG A 164 30.86 2.72 3.56
CA ARG A 164 31.09 2.71 2.11
C ARG A 164 30.17 1.71 1.45
N ILE A 165 29.22 2.17 0.66
CA ILE A 165 28.17 1.31 0.08
C ILE A 165 28.15 1.31 -1.45
N GLY A 166 27.67 0.21 -2.02
CA GLY A 166 27.17 0.11 -3.38
C GLY A 166 25.66 0.25 -3.41
N VAL A 167 25.14 0.94 -4.38
CA VAL A 167 23.69 1.15 -4.56
C VAL A 167 23.25 0.54 -5.89
N LEU A 168 22.27 -0.35 -5.83
CA LEU A 168 21.58 -0.93 -7.00
C LEU A 168 20.13 -0.44 -6.98
N THR A 169 19.64 0.12 -8.09
CA THR A 169 18.24 0.57 -8.18
C THR A 169 17.60 0.08 -9.47
N SER A 170 16.33 -0.28 -9.44
CA SER A 170 15.60 -0.58 -10.67
C SER A 170 15.28 0.70 -11.46
N ASN A 171 15.13 0.58 -12.79
CA ASN A 171 14.78 1.67 -13.70
C ASN A 171 13.29 2.06 -13.64
N THR A 172 12.67 1.98 -12.47
CA THR A 172 11.25 2.27 -12.23
C THR A 172 11.06 3.58 -11.46
N GLY A 173 9.82 4.06 -11.38
CA GLY A 173 9.50 5.24 -10.57
C GLY A 173 9.86 5.06 -9.09
N PHE A 174 9.72 3.86 -8.54
CA PHE A 174 10.14 3.54 -7.18
C PHE A 174 11.67 3.51 -7.03
N GLY A 175 12.37 2.88 -7.98
CA GLY A 175 13.84 2.85 -7.98
C GLY A 175 14.44 4.25 -8.07
N LYS A 176 13.90 5.10 -8.95
CA LYS A 176 14.32 6.50 -9.09
C LYS A 176 14.09 7.31 -7.81
N ALA A 177 12.89 7.26 -7.26
CA ALA A 177 12.56 7.98 -6.02
C ALA A 177 13.44 7.54 -4.85
N GLY A 178 13.68 6.24 -4.69
CA GLY A 178 14.57 5.71 -3.67
C GLY A 178 16.01 6.16 -3.85
N LYS A 179 16.52 6.15 -5.08
CA LYS A 179 17.88 6.65 -5.40
C LYS A 179 18.05 8.10 -4.95
N GLU A 180 17.09 8.96 -5.25
CA GLU A 180 17.10 10.38 -4.85
C GLU A 180 17.15 10.51 -3.31
N GLN A 181 16.37 9.72 -2.56
CA GLN A 181 16.41 9.74 -1.10
C GLN A 181 17.73 9.20 -0.53
N ILE A 182 18.27 8.13 -1.12
CA ILE A 182 19.57 7.57 -0.73
C ILE A 182 20.67 8.61 -0.91
N GLU A 183 20.75 9.25 -2.08
CA GLU A 183 21.78 10.27 -2.38
C GLU A 183 21.66 11.50 -1.48
N LYS A 184 20.45 11.93 -1.18
CA LYS A 184 20.15 13.07 -0.30
C LYS A 184 20.53 12.80 1.16
N LEU A 185 20.28 11.59 1.64
CA LEU A 185 20.38 11.26 3.07
C LEU A 185 21.71 10.62 3.45
N ALA A 186 22.35 9.82 2.60
CA ALA A 186 23.57 9.10 2.92
C ALA A 186 24.67 9.97 3.56
N PRO A 187 24.96 11.20 3.06
CA PRO A 187 25.97 12.07 3.66
C PRO A 187 25.67 12.45 5.12
N GLN A 188 24.39 12.60 5.47
CA GLN A 188 23.95 12.96 6.84
C GLN A 188 24.25 11.85 7.86
N TYR A 189 24.42 10.61 7.37
CA TYR A 189 24.73 9.42 8.17
C TYR A 189 26.20 9.00 8.07
N GLY A 190 27.06 9.81 7.43
CA GLY A 190 28.48 9.50 7.20
C GLY A 190 28.69 8.34 6.23
N ILE A 191 27.73 8.09 5.31
CA ILE A 191 27.78 7.01 4.34
C ILE A 191 28.19 7.54 2.97
N GLN A 192 29.25 6.95 2.42
CA GLN A 192 29.75 7.21 1.07
C GLN A 192 29.14 6.20 0.07
N ILE A 193 28.52 6.69 -0.99
CA ILE A 193 28.11 5.88 -2.12
C ILE A 193 29.33 5.72 -3.04
N ALA A 194 29.96 4.55 -3.02
CA ALA A 194 31.18 4.26 -3.75
C ALA A 194 30.93 3.74 -5.17
N ALA A 195 29.77 3.16 -5.39
CA ALA A 195 29.28 2.72 -6.70
C ALA A 195 27.75 2.81 -6.74
N SER A 196 27.19 3.19 -7.88
CA SER A 196 25.74 3.28 -8.06
C SER A 196 25.41 2.82 -9.48
N GLU A 197 24.55 1.81 -9.57
CA GLU A 197 24.11 1.21 -10.83
C GLU A 197 22.58 1.16 -10.90
N ILE A 198 22.06 1.37 -12.10
CA ILE A 198 20.64 1.25 -12.40
C ILE A 198 20.47 0.04 -13.31
N TYR A 199 19.55 -0.85 -12.97
CA TYR A 199 19.27 -2.04 -13.75
C TYR A 199 17.84 -2.07 -14.28
N ASP A 200 17.63 -2.82 -15.36
CA ASP A 200 16.31 -3.00 -15.94
C ASP A 200 15.40 -3.81 -14.99
N LYS A 201 14.14 -3.38 -14.86
CA LYS A 201 13.15 -4.05 -14.01
C LYS A 201 12.92 -5.52 -14.35
N ALA A 202 13.21 -5.92 -15.57
CA ALA A 202 13.09 -7.30 -16.07
C ALA A 202 14.45 -8.03 -16.14
N ALA A 203 15.51 -7.48 -15.54
CA ALA A 203 16.84 -8.09 -15.56
C ALA A 203 16.83 -9.52 -15.00
N THR A 204 17.45 -10.43 -15.73
CA THR A 204 17.63 -11.84 -15.35
C THR A 204 19.06 -12.14 -14.95
N ASP A 205 19.98 -11.20 -15.15
CA ASP A 205 21.39 -11.27 -14.74
C ASP A 205 21.88 -9.85 -14.40
N LEU A 206 22.52 -9.70 -13.25
CA LEU A 206 23.09 -8.47 -12.72
C LEU A 206 24.58 -8.63 -12.36
N THR A 207 25.24 -9.64 -12.96
CA THR A 207 26.66 -9.94 -12.72
C THR A 207 27.55 -8.74 -13.03
N ALA A 208 27.26 -7.99 -14.10
CA ALA A 208 28.04 -6.82 -14.50
C ALA A 208 27.97 -5.70 -13.47
N GLU A 209 26.76 -5.36 -12.99
CA GLU A 209 26.51 -4.34 -11.98
C GLU A 209 27.17 -4.72 -10.64
N VAL A 210 27.00 -5.98 -10.21
CA VAL A 210 27.60 -6.48 -8.97
C VAL A 210 29.14 -6.53 -9.06
N THR A 211 29.71 -6.82 -10.23
CA THR A 211 31.16 -6.78 -10.45
C THR A 211 31.74 -5.38 -10.22
N LYS A 212 31.03 -4.33 -10.62
CA LYS A 212 31.43 -2.95 -10.33
C LYS A 212 31.39 -2.66 -8.83
N MET A 213 30.39 -3.15 -8.10
CA MET A 213 30.34 -3.06 -6.62
C MET A 213 31.55 -3.73 -5.96
N LYS A 214 31.89 -4.94 -6.43
CA LYS A 214 33.08 -5.69 -5.97
C LYS A 214 34.38 -4.91 -6.24
N ALA A 215 34.53 -4.36 -7.43
CA ALA A 215 35.69 -3.54 -7.81
C ALA A 215 35.79 -2.27 -6.97
N ALA A 216 34.68 -1.66 -6.59
CA ALA A 216 34.61 -0.48 -5.73
C ALA A 216 34.90 -0.79 -4.24
N LYS A 217 35.09 -2.06 -3.85
CA LYS A 217 35.38 -2.51 -2.48
C LYS A 217 34.40 -1.93 -1.45
N VAL A 218 33.11 -2.13 -1.70
CA VAL A 218 32.04 -1.64 -0.82
C VAL A 218 31.92 -2.51 0.43
N ASP A 219 31.49 -1.92 1.56
CA ASP A 219 31.26 -2.62 2.84
C ASP A 219 29.88 -3.27 2.90
N ALA A 220 28.93 -2.78 2.10
CA ALA A 220 27.58 -3.32 1.96
C ALA A 220 26.99 -2.95 0.60
N ILE A 221 25.96 -3.67 0.18
CA ILE A 221 25.15 -3.34 -1.01
C ILE A 221 23.74 -3.02 -0.54
N LEU A 222 23.22 -1.86 -0.97
CA LEU A 222 21.81 -1.46 -0.83
C LEU A 222 21.12 -1.59 -2.18
N ASN A 223 20.12 -2.47 -2.26
CA ASN A 223 19.28 -2.62 -3.45
C ASN A 223 17.90 -2.02 -3.21
N TRP A 224 17.42 -1.23 -4.17
CA TRP A 224 16.13 -0.54 -4.07
C TRP A 224 15.24 -0.87 -5.27
N SER A 225 14.29 -1.79 -5.03
CA SER A 225 13.41 -2.34 -6.07
C SER A 225 12.14 -2.92 -5.44
N ILE A 226 11.14 -3.14 -6.28
CA ILE A 226 9.91 -3.91 -6.01
C ILE A 226 9.71 -5.05 -7.02
N GLU A 227 10.61 -5.19 -7.98
CA GLU A 227 10.49 -6.16 -9.05
C GLU A 227 11.20 -7.48 -8.70
N PRO A 228 10.85 -8.60 -9.38
CA PRO A 228 11.50 -9.90 -9.17
C PRO A 228 13.03 -9.88 -9.34
N ALA A 229 13.56 -8.95 -10.15
CA ALA A 229 14.99 -8.74 -10.36
C ALA A 229 15.76 -8.48 -9.05
N GLN A 230 15.12 -8.03 -7.97
CA GLN A 230 15.78 -7.89 -6.66
C GLN A 230 16.27 -9.25 -6.11
N ALA A 231 15.57 -10.36 -6.38
CA ALA A 231 16.01 -11.69 -6.01
C ALA A 231 17.21 -12.14 -6.85
N ILE A 232 17.28 -11.72 -8.13
CA ILE A 232 18.44 -11.96 -9.00
C ILE A 232 19.66 -11.21 -8.48
N ALA A 233 19.50 -9.93 -8.07
CA ALA A 233 20.57 -9.15 -7.45
C ALA A 233 21.18 -9.89 -6.24
N ILE A 234 20.33 -10.38 -5.33
CA ILE A 234 20.77 -11.13 -4.15
C ILE A 234 21.58 -12.38 -4.57
N LYS A 235 21.06 -13.16 -5.53
CA LYS A 235 21.76 -14.36 -6.03
C LYS A 235 23.11 -14.02 -6.64
N ASN A 236 23.18 -13.03 -7.53
CA ASN A 236 24.43 -12.67 -8.20
C ASN A 236 25.47 -12.10 -7.21
N ILE A 237 25.06 -11.38 -6.18
CA ILE A 237 25.97 -10.92 -5.11
C ILE A 237 26.64 -12.11 -4.43
N ARG A 238 25.87 -13.14 -4.05
CA ARG A 238 26.40 -14.35 -3.40
C ARG A 238 27.21 -15.22 -4.35
N GLN A 239 26.79 -15.38 -5.59
CA GLN A 239 27.51 -16.14 -6.64
C GLN A 239 28.90 -15.55 -6.94
N LEU A 240 29.04 -14.23 -6.89
CA LEU A 240 30.33 -13.55 -7.05
C LEU A 240 31.22 -13.59 -5.80
N GLY A 241 30.81 -14.35 -4.77
CA GLY A 241 31.56 -14.55 -3.53
C GLY A 241 31.57 -13.37 -2.58
N LEU A 242 30.64 -12.42 -2.73
CA LEU A 242 30.49 -11.30 -1.80
C LEU A 242 29.72 -11.74 -0.56
N THR A 243 30.39 -11.76 0.58
CA THR A 243 29.81 -12.10 1.90
C THR A 243 29.37 -10.88 2.72
N ILE A 244 29.56 -9.68 2.17
CA ILE A 244 29.16 -8.42 2.79
C ILE A 244 27.63 -8.34 3.01
N PRO A 245 27.15 -7.52 3.96
CA PRO A 245 25.75 -7.30 4.19
C PRO A 245 25.01 -6.82 2.93
N ILE A 246 23.82 -7.39 2.73
CA ILE A 246 22.88 -6.96 1.67
C ILE A 246 21.70 -6.29 2.37
N PHE A 247 21.44 -5.05 2.02
CA PHE A 247 20.25 -4.32 2.41
C PHE A 247 19.29 -4.24 1.23
N GLN A 248 18.02 -4.44 1.52
CA GLN A 248 16.94 -4.19 0.59
C GLN A 248 16.10 -3.01 1.04
N SER A 249 15.41 -2.35 0.12
CA SER A 249 14.38 -1.39 0.45
C SER A 249 13.18 -2.07 1.13
N HIS A 250 12.24 -1.29 1.63
CA HIS A 250 10.95 -1.79 2.10
C HIS A 250 10.08 -2.45 1.00
N GLY A 251 10.48 -2.28 -0.25
CA GLY A 251 9.94 -3.05 -1.39
C GLY A 251 10.21 -4.55 -1.34
N PHE A 252 11.03 -5.03 -0.40
CA PHE A 252 11.26 -6.46 -0.15
C PHE A 252 10.20 -7.11 0.76
N GLY A 253 9.20 -6.36 1.20
CA GLY A 253 8.20 -6.76 2.20
C GLY A 253 7.16 -7.80 1.74
N ASN A 254 7.56 -8.78 0.90
CA ASN A 254 6.79 -9.97 0.57
C ASN A 254 7.74 -11.18 0.60
N VAL A 255 7.37 -12.24 1.34
CA VAL A 255 8.20 -13.44 1.53
C VAL A 255 8.54 -14.13 0.20
N ALA A 256 7.71 -13.97 -0.83
CA ALA A 256 7.96 -14.53 -2.15
C ALA A 256 9.30 -14.10 -2.76
N TYR A 257 9.80 -12.89 -2.43
CA TYR A 257 11.13 -12.46 -2.88
C TYR A 257 12.25 -13.23 -2.19
N ALA A 258 12.13 -13.48 -0.88
CA ALA A 258 13.10 -14.31 -0.16
C ALA A 258 13.07 -15.74 -0.68
N THR A 259 11.89 -16.30 -0.91
CA THR A 259 11.71 -17.63 -1.52
C THR A 259 12.36 -17.70 -2.92
N ALA A 260 12.14 -16.68 -3.75
CA ALA A 260 12.74 -16.61 -5.09
C ALA A 260 14.27 -16.50 -5.04
N ALA A 261 14.84 -15.82 -4.05
CA ALA A 261 16.30 -15.75 -3.86
C ALA A 261 16.87 -17.03 -3.23
N GLY A 262 16.05 -17.83 -2.53
CA GLY A 262 16.46 -19.09 -1.88
C GLY A 262 17.50 -18.86 -0.78
N ALA A 263 18.46 -19.77 -0.64
CA ALA A 263 19.52 -19.69 0.37
C ALA A 263 20.35 -18.38 0.29
N ALA A 264 20.41 -17.74 -0.87
CA ALA A 264 21.12 -16.48 -1.03
C ALA A 264 20.49 -15.34 -0.23
N ALA A 265 19.20 -15.43 0.12
CA ALA A 265 18.50 -14.42 0.91
C ALA A 265 18.85 -14.44 2.40
N GLU A 266 19.49 -15.50 2.89
CA GLU A 266 19.83 -15.62 4.32
C GLU A 266 20.64 -14.42 4.79
N GLY A 267 20.22 -13.79 5.90
CA GLY A 267 20.86 -12.60 6.46
C GLY A 267 20.64 -11.29 5.70
N VAL A 268 19.78 -11.24 4.68
CA VAL A 268 19.37 -9.99 4.03
C VAL A 268 18.63 -9.12 5.03
N LEU A 269 18.92 -7.81 5.04
CA LEU A 269 18.40 -6.82 5.97
C LEU A 269 17.47 -5.85 5.24
N PHE A 270 16.34 -5.50 5.84
CA PHE A 270 15.41 -4.54 5.22
C PHE A 270 14.45 -3.94 6.24
N PRO A 271 13.98 -2.68 6.06
CA PRO A 271 12.89 -2.13 6.85
C PRO A 271 11.55 -2.63 6.30
N ALA A 272 10.62 -2.98 7.17
CA ALA A 272 9.26 -3.32 6.77
C ALA A 272 8.26 -2.95 7.87
N GLY A 273 6.96 -2.90 7.51
CA GLY A 273 5.88 -2.88 8.47
C GLY A 273 5.84 -4.18 9.30
N ARG A 274 5.13 -4.14 10.42
CA ARG A 274 5.16 -5.21 11.45
C ARG A 274 4.31 -6.44 11.14
N LEU A 275 3.65 -6.50 9.97
CA LEU A 275 2.73 -7.60 9.65
C LEU A 275 3.38 -8.97 9.77
N HIS A 276 4.58 -9.14 9.22
CA HIS A 276 5.31 -10.42 9.23
C HIS A 276 5.76 -10.87 10.62
N VAL A 277 5.77 -9.96 11.57
CA VAL A 277 6.22 -10.21 12.96
C VAL A 277 5.13 -9.93 13.98
N ALA A 278 3.87 -9.89 13.55
CA ALA A 278 2.72 -9.52 14.37
C ALA A 278 2.59 -10.35 15.67
N ASP A 279 2.90 -11.65 15.63
CA ASP A 279 2.83 -12.53 16.79
C ASP A 279 3.92 -12.26 17.83
N GLN A 280 5.04 -11.67 17.38
CA GLN A 280 6.19 -11.35 18.22
C GLN A 280 6.04 -9.99 18.91
N LEU A 281 5.01 -9.22 18.56
CA LEU A 281 4.72 -7.93 19.19
C LEU A 281 4.22 -8.17 20.62
N ALA A 282 4.61 -7.28 21.54
CA ALA A 282 4.08 -7.29 22.90
C ALA A 282 2.55 -7.27 22.90
N ALA A 283 1.92 -7.93 23.88
CA ALA A 283 0.45 -8.02 23.96
C ALA A 283 -0.26 -6.66 23.97
N GLY A 284 0.37 -5.62 24.54
CA GLY A 284 -0.15 -4.25 24.56
C GLY A 284 0.24 -3.39 23.34
N HIS A 285 0.92 -3.94 22.33
CA HIS A 285 1.31 -3.15 21.17
C HIS A 285 0.06 -2.72 20.37
N PRO A 286 -0.11 -1.42 20.03
CA PRO A 286 -1.34 -0.91 19.42
C PRO A 286 -1.73 -1.63 18.12
N GLN A 287 -0.76 -1.96 17.27
CA GLN A 287 -1.02 -2.62 15.98
C GLN A 287 -1.32 -4.12 16.09
N ARG A 288 -0.97 -4.79 17.20
CA ARG A 288 -1.01 -6.26 17.28
C ARG A 288 -2.38 -6.84 16.91
N ALA A 289 -3.44 -6.26 17.44
CA ALA A 289 -4.80 -6.75 17.18
C ALA A 289 -5.19 -6.61 15.70
N VAL A 290 -4.94 -5.47 15.09
CA VAL A 290 -5.22 -5.20 13.66
C VAL A 290 -4.42 -6.14 12.77
N LEU A 291 -3.13 -6.28 13.03
CA LEU A 291 -2.22 -7.12 12.23
C LEU A 291 -2.60 -8.60 12.29
N VAL A 292 -2.86 -9.12 13.49
CA VAL A 292 -3.25 -10.53 13.67
C VAL A 292 -4.62 -10.79 13.01
N SER A 293 -5.59 -9.89 13.22
CA SER A 293 -6.93 -10.02 12.62
C SER A 293 -6.87 -10.02 11.10
N TYR A 294 -6.18 -9.02 10.50
CA TYR A 294 -6.02 -8.92 9.06
C TYR A 294 -5.33 -10.16 8.47
N ARG A 295 -4.19 -10.55 9.03
CA ARG A 295 -3.44 -11.72 8.58
C ARG A 295 -4.28 -13.00 8.64
N THR A 296 -4.93 -13.26 9.79
CA THR A 296 -5.78 -14.45 9.95
C THR A 296 -6.92 -14.50 8.94
N ALA A 297 -7.59 -13.37 8.71
CA ALA A 297 -8.68 -13.29 7.73
C ALA A 297 -8.18 -13.55 6.31
N TYR A 298 -7.08 -12.90 5.92
CA TYR A 298 -6.48 -13.03 4.60
C TYR A 298 -6.02 -14.47 4.33
N GLU A 299 -5.18 -15.03 5.20
CA GLU A 299 -4.62 -16.39 5.05
C GLU A 299 -5.70 -17.47 5.10
N SER A 300 -6.74 -17.28 5.92
CA SER A 300 -7.89 -18.18 5.95
C SER A 300 -8.65 -18.21 4.64
N ARG A 301 -8.80 -17.03 3.98
CA ARG A 301 -9.59 -16.89 2.76
C ARG A 301 -8.82 -17.32 1.50
N PHE A 302 -7.57 -16.88 1.37
CA PHE A 302 -6.81 -17.02 0.13
C PHE A 302 -5.79 -18.17 0.16
N LYS A 303 -5.49 -18.74 1.33
CA LYS A 303 -4.52 -19.85 1.52
C LYS A 303 -3.11 -19.48 1.05
N GLU A 304 -2.76 -18.20 1.20
CA GLU A 304 -1.45 -17.63 0.91
C GLU A 304 -1.06 -16.64 2.02
N ASP A 305 0.24 -16.39 2.19
CA ASP A 305 0.75 -15.50 3.23
C ASP A 305 0.28 -14.06 3.00
N ALA A 306 -0.18 -13.40 4.06
CA ALA A 306 -0.48 -11.98 4.01
C ALA A 306 0.80 -11.16 3.86
N SER A 307 0.79 -10.18 2.95
CA SER A 307 1.92 -9.30 2.71
C SER A 307 1.68 -7.86 3.16
N GLY A 308 2.76 -7.11 3.40
CA GLY A 308 2.68 -5.68 3.70
C GLY A 308 1.97 -4.87 2.62
N PHE A 309 2.04 -5.31 1.36
CA PHE A 309 1.35 -4.66 0.24
C PHE A 309 -0.17 -4.76 0.37
N GLY A 310 -0.71 -5.94 0.68
CA GLY A 310 -2.12 -6.07 1.03
C GLY A 310 -2.51 -5.19 2.23
N GLY A 311 -1.60 -5.02 3.19
CA GLY A 311 -1.77 -4.09 4.32
C GLY A 311 -1.96 -2.64 3.89
N TYR A 312 -1.32 -2.17 2.80
CA TYR A 312 -1.52 -0.81 2.28
C TYR A 312 -2.93 -0.60 1.75
N ALA A 313 -3.46 -1.59 1.01
CA ALA A 313 -4.83 -1.56 0.52
C ALA A 313 -5.86 -1.68 1.66
N HIS A 314 -5.57 -2.50 2.69
CA HIS A 314 -6.36 -2.56 3.92
C HIS A 314 -6.51 -1.17 4.54
N ASP A 315 -5.41 -0.47 4.71
CA ASP A 315 -5.41 0.84 5.36
C ASP A 315 -6.08 1.91 4.50
N ALA A 316 -5.90 1.88 3.17
CA ALA A 316 -6.58 2.78 2.27
C ALA A 316 -8.11 2.63 2.38
N PHE A 317 -8.61 1.41 2.40
CA PHE A 317 -10.02 1.14 2.59
C PHE A 317 -10.51 1.56 3.99
N LEU A 318 -9.74 1.27 5.04
CA LEU A 318 -10.05 1.64 6.43
C LEU A 318 -10.15 3.17 6.59
N ILE A 319 -9.18 3.92 6.06
CA ILE A 319 -9.14 5.39 6.09
C ILE A 319 -10.38 5.96 5.39
N LEU A 320 -10.66 5.48 4.18
CA LEU A 320 -11.79 5.94 3.38
C LEU A 320 -13.13 5.64 4.07
N LYS A 321 -13.31 4.41 4.55
CA LYS A 321 -14.49 3.98 5.28
C LYS A 321 -14.76 4.85 6.51
N ASN A 322 -13.74 5.04 7.36
CA ASN A 322 -13.86 5.86 8.58
C ASN A 322 -14.21 7.32 8.25
N ALA A 323 -13.62 7.88 7.19
CA ALA A 323 -13.92 9.25 6.79
C ALA A 323 -15.35 9.40 6.26
N ILE A 324 -15.87 8.45 5.48
CA ILE A 324 -17.26 8.42 5.02
C ILE A 324 -18.22 8.30 6.21
N GLU A 325 -17.92 7.41 7.17
CA GLU A 325 -18.74 7.24 8.39
C GLU A 325 -18.77 8.53 9.22
N LYS A 326 -17.64 9.21 9.38
CA LYS A 326 -17.51 10.47 10.13
C LYS A 326 -18.24 11.62 9.48
N THR A 327 -18.21 11.74 8.15
CA THR A 327 -18.86 12.84 7.41
C THR A 327 -20.34 12.59 7.14
N GLY A 328 -20.78 11.35 7.26
CA GLY A 328 -22.17 10.96 6.97
C GLY A 328 -22.48 10.80 5.48
N GLY A 329 -21.49 10.85 4.58
CA GLY A 329 -21.73 10.75 3.13
C GLY A 329 -20.45 10.74 2.29
N THR A 330 -20.64 10.86 0.99
CA THR A 330 -19.60 10.77 -0.04
C THR A 330 -19.34 12.11 -0.74
N ASP A 331 -19.35 13.21 0.01
CA ASP A 331 -18.86 14.52 -0.48
C ASP A 331 -17.33 14.49 -0.47
N PRO A 332 -16.63 14.62 -1.62
CA PRO A 332 -15.18 14.48 -1.68
C PRO A 332 -14.42 15.47 -0.80
N GLU A 333 -14.87 16.72 -0.72
CA GLU A 333 -14.19 17.76 0.07
C GLU A 333 -14.35 17.51 1.58
N LYS A 334 -15.55 17.08 2.01
CA LYS A 334 -15.78 16.75 3.43
C LYS A 334 -14.97 15.50 3.82
N VAL A 335 -14.95 14.47 2.96
CA VAL A 335 -14.19 13.24 3.22
C VAL A 335 -12.68 13.53 3.23
N ARG A 336 -12.17 14.35 2.31
CA ARG A 336 -10.80 14.84 2.32
C ARG A 336 -10.44 15.50 3.65
N ALA A 337 -11.23 16.48 4.07
CA ALA A 337 -11.01 17.18 5.33
C ALA A 337 -11.10 16.25 6.56
N ALA A 338 -11.97 15.23 6.50
CA ALA A 338 -12.06 14.21 7.54
C ALA A 338 -10.80 13.34 7.60
N ILE A 339 -10.21 12.98 6.46
CA ILE A 339 -8.92 12.27 6.39
C ILE A 339 -7.82 13.15 6.99
N GLU A 340 -7.67 14.41 6.57
CA GLU A 340 -6.64 15.34 7.05
C GLU A 340 -6.69 15.58 8.57
N THR A 341 -7.86 15.43 9.19
CA THR A 341 -8.04 15.57 10.64
C THR A 341 -7.95 14.26 11.42
N THR A 342 -7.71 13.14 10.73
CA THR A 342 -7.59 11.82 11.37
C THR A 342 -6.28 11.71 12.15
N LYS A 343 -6.38 11.33 13.44
CA LYS A 343 -5.26 11.11 14.35
C LYS A 343 -5.39 9.76 15.05
N GLY A 344 -4.25 9.10 15.26
CA GLY A 344 -4.19 7.85 16.03
C GLY A 344 -4.91 6.67 15.38
N LEU A 345 -5.16 6.72 14.05
CA LEU A 345 -5.79 5.61 13.36
C LEU A 345 -4.78 4.47 13.19
N VAL A 346 -5.01 3.39 13.91
CA VAL A 346 -4.15 2.19 13.86
C VAL A 346 -4.51 1.34 12.66
N GLY A 347 -3.58 1.21 11.74
CA GLY A 347 -3.67 0.36 10.55
C GLY A 347 -2.61 -0.74 10.52
N ALA A 348 -2.60 -1.50 9.44
CA ALA A 348 -1.59 -2.53 9.20
C ALA A 348 -0.20 -1.93 8.93
N SER A 349 -0.12 -0.77 8.30
CA SER A 349 1.13 -0.10 7.93
C SER A 349 1.73 0.73 9.07
N GLY A 350 0.96 1.12 10.06
CA GLY A 350 1.37 1.97 11.18
C GLY A 350 0.20 2.66 11.86
N THR A 351 0.49 3.71 12.63
CA THR A 351 -0.51 4.58 13.22
C THR A 351 -0.55 5.89 12.43
N PHE A 352 -1.66 6.16 11.78
CA PHE A 352 -1.83 7.32 10.91
C PHE A 352 -2.20 8.58 11.67
N ASN A 353 -1.49 9.68 11.37
CA ASN A 353 -1.70 11.02 11.90
C ASN A 353 -1.65 12.04 10.76
N PHE A 354 -2.69 12.06 9.92
CA PHE A 354 -2.75 12.96 8.77
C PHE A 354 -2.85 14.44 9.18
N SER A 355 -2.49 15.32 8.25
CA SER A 355 -2.72 16.75 8.35
C SER A 355 -2.81 17.37 6.96
N PRO A 356 -3.24 18.64 6.82
CA PRO A 356 -3.25 19.33 5.53
C PRO A 356 -1.86 19.45 4.86
N VAL A 357 -0.77 19.21 5.60
CA VAL A 357 0.61 19.27 5.10
C VAL A 357 1.32 17.91 5.12
N ASP A 358 0.64 16.85 5.60
CA ASP A 358 1.15 15.47 5.58
C ASP A 358 0.04 14.48 5.22
N HIS A 359 -0.02 14.12 3.95
CA HIS A 359 -0.97 13.16 3.37
C HIS A 359 -0.46 11.71 3.37
N ASN A 360 0.60 11.41 4.13
CA ASN A 360 1.00 10.06 4.49
C ASN A 360 0.65 9.71 5.94
N GLY A 361 0.87 10.64 6.87
CA GLY A 361 0.52 10.48 8.27
C GLY A 361 1.30 9.42 9.05
N LEU A 362 2.25 8.73 8.43
CA LEU A 362 3.11 7.74 9.06
C LEU A 362 4.47 8.34 9.41
N ASP A 363 5.02 8.00 10.56
CA ASP A 363 6.35 8.39 10.99
C ASP A 363 7.37 7.24 10.89
N LEU A 364 8.58 7.49 11.37
CA LEU A 364 9.68 6.53 11.32
C LEU A 364 9.40 5.26 12.13
N ASP A 365 8.55 5.35 13.15
CA ASP A 365 8.17 4.20 13.97
C ASP A 365 7.30 3.18 13.22
N ALA A 366 6.73 3.54 12.08
CA ALA A 366 6.00 2.60 11.23
C ALA A 366 6.86 1.46 10.67
N PHE A 367 8.20 1.57 10.75
CA PHE A 367 9.14 0.55 10.30
C PHE A 367 9.82 -0.20 11.44
N GLU A 368 9.96 -1.50 11.27
CA GLU A 368 10.87 -2.38 11.98
C GLU A 368 11.98 -2.86 11.05
N MET A 369 13.23 -3.00 11.56
CA MET A 369 14.27 -3.66 10.77
C MET A 369 14.12 -5.16 10.88
N LEU A 370 14.01 -5.81 9.74
CA LEU A 370 13.86 -7.26 9.62
C LEU A 370 15.08 -7.88 8.93
N THR A 371 15.20 -9.19 9.09
CA THR A 371 16.17 -10.03 8.38
C THR A 371 15.50 -11.31 7.89
N VAL A 372 16.10 -11.95 6.90
CA VAL A 372 15.72 -13.30 6.49
C VAL A 372 16.48 -14.32 7.34
N LYS A 373 15.75 -15.23 7.98
CA LYS A 373 16.30 -16.34 8.75
C LYS A 373 15.52 -17.62 8.45
N ASN A 374 16.20 -18.64 7.94
CA ASN A 374 15.61 -19.90 7.49
C ASN A 374 14.44 -19.68 6.50
N GLY A 375 14.59 -18.71 5.60
CA GLY A 375 13.56 -18.35 4.60
C GLY A 375 12.40 -17.54 5.14
N HIS A 376 12.36 -17.17 6.44
CA HIS A 376 11.30 -16.37 7.06
C HIS A 376 11.78 -14.98 7.46
N PHE A 377 10.86 -14.02 7.49
CA PHE A 377 11.14 -12.71 8.01
C PHE A 377 11.10 -12.70 9.54
N THR A 378 12.16 -12.21 10.16
CA THR A 378 12.28 -12.09 11.60
C THR A 378 12.76 -10.70 12.00
N PRO A 379 12.39 -10.18 13.20
CA PRO A 379 12.98 -8.95 13.67
C PRO A 379 14.48 -9.08 13.77
N LEU A 380 15.19 -8.03 13.38
CA LEU A 380 16.62 -7.95 13.61
C LEU A 380 16.85 -7.78 15.12
N ALA A 381 17.68 -8.64 15.70
CA ALA A 381 18.04 -8.52 17.10
C ALA A 381 18.59 -7.11 17.39
N ARG A 382 18.13 -6.50 18.50
CA ARG A 382 18.52 -5.14 18.93
C ARG A 382 19.97 -5.06 19.36
#